data_783d10534a849d736f3a57ed6bbf7778
#
_entry.id   783d10534a849d736f3a57ed6bbf7778
#
_cell.length_a   1.000
_cell.length_b   1.000
_cell.length_c   1.000
_cell.angle_alpha   90.00
_cell.angle_beta   90.00
_cell.angle_gamma   90.00
#
_symmetry.space_group_name_H-M   'P 1'
#
loop_
_entity.id
_entity.type
_entity.pdbx_description
1 polymer ?
#
loop_
_entity_poly.entity_id
_entity_poly.type
_entity_poly.pdbx_seq_one_letter_code
_entity_poly.pdbx_strand_id
1 'polypeptide(L)'
;LASAALQPGLTYLSLAIVGVRFFGVSRAVCRYFERYTSHRMAFQGLYGLRLWFYAHLEPLAPAILKRFGAGDMLGRIMGDIEVLQFFYLRTLIPPVAAVALTVLIAYGASTIDNSLITPILLSSFILGVILPLVVYAHNKQSLRAIGPQQGDYKALLSDTMDSLEDVISYGNEEMVYKRIQHMMRNVDAQKGTIECGMNMGNTLFIGGVQLTVVIIAIMASNALTGAWASVMVAVAAIGTQAWFEALQPMIAAVHHGAESKVATSRLMALSNEPISIVDPIS
;
A
#
# COMPACT_ATOMS: atom_id res chain seq x y z
N LEU A 1 0.11 16.44 28.31
CA LEU A 1 1.32 17.27 28.30
C LEU A 1 0.95 18.77 28.26
N ALA A 2 0.14 19.22 27.30
CA ALA A 2 -0.25 20.63 27.20
C ALA A 2 -0.98 21.15 28.45
N SER A 3 -1.87 20.35 29.07
CA SER A 3 -2.53 20.68 30.31
C SER A 3 -1.57 20.76 31.51
N ALA A 4 -0.45 20.04 31.48
CA ALA A 4 0.54 20.07 32.57
C ALA A 4 1.30 21.41 32.63
N ALA A 5 1.38 22.13 31.48
CA ALA A 5 2.01 23.45 31.42
C ALA A 5 1.25 24.53 32.20
N LEU A 6 -0.05 24.32 32.46
CA LEU A 6 -0.91 25.22 33.27
C LEU A 6 -0.82 24.92 34.80
N GLN A 7 0.05 24.02 35.23
CA GLN A 7 0.25 23.61 36.61
C GLN A 7 -1.06 23.30 37.38
N PRO A 8 -1.95 22.43 36.85
CA PRO A 8 -3.15 22.02 37.53
C PRO A 8 -2.78 21.19 38.77
N GLY A 9 -3.69 21.15 39.77
CA GLY A 9 -3.49 20.36 40.97
C GLY A 9 -3.13 18.89 40.69
N LEU A 10 -2.33 18.28 41.57
CA LEU A 10 -1.78 16.91 41.43
C LEU A 10 -2.83 15.84 41.11
N THR A 11 -4.06 15.98 41.60
CA THR A 11 -5.16 15.05 41.38
C THR A 11 -5.61 15.02 39.93
N TYR A 12 -5.65 16.18 39.25
CA TYR A 12 -6.00 16.28 37.85
C TYR A 12 -4.89 15.71 36.94
N LEU A 13 -3.64 15.96 37.34
CA LEU A 13 -2.47 15.47 36.62
C LEU A 13 -2.36 13.93 36.68
N SER A 14 -2.69 13.33 37.82
CA SER A 14 -2.67 11.88 38.02
C SER A 14 -3.66 11.15 37.08
N LEU A 15 -4.87 11.68 36.94
CA LEU A 15 -5.87 11.13 36.00
C LEU A 15 -5.39 11.19 34.54
N ALA A 16 -4.78 12.30 34.14
CA ALA A 16 -4.23 12.45 32.80
C ALA A 16 -3.07 11.46 32.55
N ILE A 17 -2.19 11.22 33.52
CA ILE A 17 -1.09 10.25 33.44
C ILE A 17 -1.63 8.82 33.27
N VAL A 18 -2.64 8.45 34.08
CA VAL A 18 -3.30 7.14 33.97
C VAL A 18 -3.95 6.97 32.61
N GLY A 19 -4.61 8.01 32.09
CA GLY A 19 -5.17 8.01 30.74
C GLY A 19 -4.11 7.77 29.66
N VAL A 20 -2.98 8.47 29.70
CA VAL A 20 -1.88 8.27 28.75
C VAL A 20 -1.33 6.83 28.80
N ARG A 21 -1.14 6.29 30.02
CA ARG A 21 -0.70 4.90 30.20
C ARG A 21 -1.72 3.90 29.64
N PHE A 22 -3.01 4.11 29.93
CA PHE A 22 -4.08 3.28 29.41
C PHE A 22 -4.11 3.26 27.88
N PHE A 23 -4.08 4.42 27.23
CA PHE A 23 -4.05 4.49 25.77
C PHE A 23 -2.76 3.92 25.18
N GLY A 24 -1.63 4.08 25.87
CA GLY A 24 -0.37 3.47 25.45
C GLY A 24 -0.44 1.93 25.41
N VAL A 25 -0.96 1.32 26.46
CA VAL A 25 -1.17 -0.14 26.54
C VAL A 25 -2.23 -0.60 25.53
N SER A 26 -3.37 0.12 25.46
CA SER A 26 -4.44 -0.18 24.51
C SER A 26 -3.95 -0.15 23.07
N ARG A 27 -3.10 0.83 22.72
CA ARG A 27 -2.48 0.91 21.37
C ARG A 27 -1.65 -0.34 21.06
N ALA A 28 -0.87 -0.84 22.02
CA ALA A 28 -0.06 -2.05 21.83
C ALA A 28 -0.93 -3.29 21.63
N VAL A 29 -1.99 -3.42 22.43
CA VAL A 29 -2.96 -4.53 22.35
C VAL A 29 -3.72 -4.48 21.01
N CYS A 30 -4.24 -3.33 20.61
CA CYS A 30 -4.94 -3.16 19.33
C CYS A 30 -4.02 -3.47 18.16
N ARG A 31 -2.75 -3.04 18.19
CA ARG A 31 -1.77 -3.35 17.13
C ARG A 31 -1.46 -4.85 17.07
N TYR A 32 -1.42 -5.53 18.21
CA TYR A 32 -1.27 -6.99 18.23
C TYR A 32 -2.44 -7.69 17.54
N PHE A 33 -3.68 -7.33 17.91
CA PHE A 33 -4.88 -7.91 17.30
C PHE A 33 -5.01 -7.57 15.82
N GLU A 34 -4.69 -6.35 15.43
CA GLU A 34 -4.64 -5.94 14.02
C GLU A 34 -3.67 -6.83 13.25
N ARG A 35 -2.43 -6.98 13.74
CA ARG A 35 -1.42 -7.81 13.08
C ARG A 35 -1.82 -9.28 13.03
N TYR A 36 -2.35 -9.82 14.11
CA TYR A 36 -2.83 -11.20 14.17
C TYR A 36 -3.96 -11.44 13.15
N THR A 37 -4.96 -10.58 13.11
CA THR A 37 -6.10 -10.69 12.21
C THR A 37 -5.68 -10.52 10.75
N SER A 38 -4.81 -9.55 10.48
CA SER A 38 -4.26 -9.27 9.15
C SER A 38 -3.50 -10.47 8.59
N HIS A 39 -2.61 -11.07 9.39
CA HIS A 39 -1.90 -12.28 8.98
C HIS A 39 -2.83 -13.46 8.75
N ARG A 40 -3.79 -13.68 9.63
CA ARG A 40 -4.78 -14.75 9.47
C ARG A 40 -5.57 -14.60 8.18
N MET A 41 -6.05 -13.40 7.87
CA MET A 41 -6.78 -13.09 6.63
C MET A 41 -5.89 -13.28 5.39
N ALA A 42 -4.63 -12.84 5.44
CA ALA A 42 -3.69 -13.01 4.34
C ALA A 42 -3.44 -14.49 4.03
N PHE A 43 -3.21 -15.33 5.05
CA PHE A 43 -3.01 -16.78 4.84
C PHE A 43 -4.26 -17.50 4.37
N GLN A 44 -5.44 -17.13 4.87
CA GLN A 44 -6.70 -17.69 4.39
C GLN A 44 -6.98 -17.30 2.93
N GLY A 45 -6.71 -16.04 2.57
CA GLY A 45 -6.81 -15.56 1.19
C GLY A 45 -5.83 -16.29 0.26
N LEU A 46 -4.58 -16.45 0.70
CA LEU A 46 -3.55 -17.19 -0.05
C LEU A 46 -3.97 -18.63 -0.31
N TYR A 47 -4.46 -19.34 0.73
CA TYR A 47 -4.94 -20.71 0.60
C TYR A 47 -6.09 -20.81 -0.39
N GLY A 48 -7.10 -19.95 -0.26
CA GLY A 48 -8.25 -19.93 -1.15
C GLY A 48 -7.89 -19.63 -2.60
N LEU A 49 -7.02 -18.64 -2.82
CA LEU A 49 -6.55 -18.27 -4.17
C LEU A 49 -5.72 -19.39 -4.82
N ARG A 50 -4.84 -20.04 -4.07
CA ARG A 50 -4.06 -21.17 -4.58
C ARG A 50 -4.93 -22.35 -4.95
N LEU A 51 -5.90 -22.70 -4.10
CA LEU A 51 -6.82 -23.80 -4.37
C LEU A 51 -7.69 -23.49 -5.58
N TRP A 52 -8.24 -22.27 -5.66
CA TRP A 52 -9.03 -21.81 -6.80
C TRP A 52 -8.23 -21.87 -8.11
N PHE A 53 -7.01 -21.37 -8.09
CA PHE A 53 -6.14 -21.33 -9.28
C PHE A 53 -5.76 -22.76 -9.72
N TYR A 54 -5.41 -23.65 -8.78
CA TYR A 54 -5.09 -25.03 -9.07
C TYR A 54 -6.26 -25.77 -9.71
N ALA A 55 -7.46 -25.62 -9.18
CA ALA A 55 -8.67 -26.23 -9.72
C ALA A 55 -9.00 -25.77 -11.16
N HIS A 56 -8.62 -24.53 -11.52
CA HIS A 56 -8.80 -24.02 -12.88
C HIS A 56 -7.64 -24.42 -13.82
N LEU A 57 -6.45 -24.64 -13.28
CA LEU A 57 -5.28 -25.04 -14.06
C LEU A 57 -5.29 -26.54 -14.40
N GLU A 58 -5.76 -27.38 -13.49
CA GLU A 58 -5.79 -28.84 -13.64
C GLU A 58 -6.45 -29.29 -14.96
N PRO A 59 -7.66 -28.81 -15.32
CA PRO A 59 -8.30 -29.21 -16.59
C PRO A 59 -7.59 -28.70 -17.85
N LEU A 60 -6.72 -27.68 -17.72
CA LEU A 60 -5.98 -27.10 -18.84
C LEU A 60 -4.62 -27.79 -19.07
N ALA A 61 -4.18 -28.61 -18.13
CA ALA A 61 -2.97 -29.40 -18.29
C ALA A 61 -3.25 -30.62 -19.24
N PRO A 62 -2.25 -31.08 -20.03
CA PRO A 62 -0.88 -30.59 -20.15
C PRO A 62 -0.68 -29.48 -21.20
N ALA A 63 -1.72 -29.11 -21.96
CA ALA A 63 -1.59 -28.21 -23.10
C ALA A 63 -1.05 -26.83 -22.72
N ILE A 64 -1.54 -26.26 -21.61
CA ILE A 64 -1.12 -24.93 -21.14
C ILE A 64 0.35 -24.92 -20.69
N LEU A 65 0.83 -26.02 -20.07
CA LEU A 65 2.22 -26.17 -19.65
C LEU A 65 3.19 -26.21 -20.82
N LYS A 66 2.77 -26.81 -21.96
CA LYS A 66 3.56 -26.82 -23.19
C LYS A 66 3.65 -25.44 -23.81
N ARG A 67 2.57 -24.62 -23.69
CA ARG A 67 2.50 -23.29 -24.31
C ARG A 67 3.28 -22.22 -23.52
N PHE A 68 3.18 -22.22 -22.19
CA PHE A 68 3.75 -21.19 -21.35
C PHE A 68 5.01 -21.61 -20.58
N GLY A 69 5.30 -22.92 -20.50
CA GLY A 69 6.39 -23.46 -19.70
C GLY A 69 6.07 -23.54 -18.21
N ALA A 70 6.62 -24.55 -17.54
CA ALA A 70 6.37 -24.78 -16.12
C ALA A 70 6.90 -23.64 -15.23
N GLY A 71 8.06 -23.04 -15.60
CA GLY A 71 8.68 -21.95 -14.87
C GLY A 71 7.86 -20.65 -14.89
N ASP A 72 7.31 -20.26 -16.04
CA ASP A 72 6.45 -19.07 -16.16
C ASP A 72 5.15 -19.26 -15.37
N MET A 73 4.54 -20.44 -15.44
CA MET A 73 3.35 -20.77 -14.66
C MET A 73 3.61 -20.71 -13.15
N LEU A 74 4.71 -21.29 -12.68
CA LEU A 74 5.10 -21.24 -11.28
C LEU A 74 5.35 -19.79 -10.82
N GLY A 75 6.01 -18.98 -11.66
CA GLY A 75 6.25 -17.57 -11.40
C GLY A 75 4.96 -16.76 -11.26
N ARG A 76 3.95 -17.04 -12.10
CA ARG A 76 2.63 -16.41 -12.01
C ARG A 76 1.88 -16.85 -10.75
N ILE A 77 1.89 -18.14 -10.42
CA ILE A 77 1.24 -18.66 -9.20
C ILE A 77 1.88 -18.01 -7.96
N MET A 78 3.20 -17.99 -7.88
CA MET A 78 3.89 -17.46 -6.71
C MET A 78 3.78 -15.93 -6.63
N GLY A 79 4.02 -15.23 -7.73
CA GLY A 79 4.08 -13.76 -7.74
C GLY A 79 2.70 -13.08 -7.73
N ASP A 80 1.81 -13.46 -8.64
CA ASP A 80 0.53 -12.76 -8.80
C ASP A 80 -0.44 -13.09 -7.64
N ILE A 81 -0.44 -14.33 -7.14
CA ILE A 81 -1.24 -14.69 -5.96
C ILE A 81 -0.71 -14.01 -4.69
N GLU A 82 0.61 -13.86 -4.53
CA GLU A 82 1.21 -13.14 -3.41
C GLU A 82 0.80 -11.66 -3.39
N VAL A 83 0.70 -11.02 -4.55
CA VAL A 83 0.17 -9.64 -4.65
C VAL A 83 -1.29 -9.57 -4.21
N LEU A 84 -2.11 -10.53 -4.62
CA LEU A 84 -3.56 -10.53 -4.34
C LEU A 84 -3.89 -10.85 -2.89
N GLN A 85 -3.10 -11.65 -2.18
CA GLN A 85 -3.37 -11.97 -0.76
C GLN A 85 -3.42 -10.74 0.13
N PHE A 86 -2.65 -9.68 -0.23
CA PHE A 86 -2.59 -8.43 0.53
C PHE A 86 -3.53 -7.35 -0.01
N PHE A 87 -4.35 -7.64 -1.03
CA PHE A 87 -5.25 -6.66 -1.64
C PHE A 87 -6.14 -5.96 -0.62
N TYR A 88 -6.80 -6.74 0.27
CA TYR A 88 -7.67 -6.16 1.30
C TYR A 88 -6.92 -5.22 2.24
N LEU A 89 -5.74 -5.66 2.72
CA LEU A 89 -4.96 -4.92 3.71
C LEU A 89 -4.34 -3.65 3.13
N ARG A 90 -3.82 -3.73 1.92
CA ARG A 90 -3.02 -2.65 1.34
C ARG A 90 -3.83 -1.71 0.45
N THR A 91 -4.99 -2.17 -0.08
CA THR A 91 -5.79 -1.37 -1.02
C THR A 91 -7.13 -0.95 -0.45
N LEU A 92 -7.87 -1.81 0.28
CA LEU A 92 -9.21 -1.48 0.74
C LEU A 92 -9.23 -0.87 2.15
N ILE A 93 -8.43 -1.37 3.08
CA ILE A 93 -8.45 -0.89 4.47
C ILE A 93 -8.00 0.57 4.59
N PRO A 94 -6.91 1.05 3.94
CA PRO A 94 -6.46 2.43 4.10
C PRO A 94 -7.51 3.49 3.73
N PRO A 95 -8.21 3.43 2.58
CA PRO A 95 -9.24 4.43 2.26
C PRO A 95 -10.44 4.36 3.21
N VAL A 96 -10.85 3.19 3.65
CA VAL A 96 -11.95 3.05 4.63
C VAL A 96 -11.55 3.69 5.97
N ALA A 97 -10.35 3.40 6.46
CA ALA A 97 -9.83 4.00 7.69
C ALA A 97 -9.67 5.52 7.56
N ALA A 98 -9.15 6.00 6.41
CA ALA A 98 -8.99 7.42 6.13
C ALA A 98 -10.34 8.17 6.17
N VAL A 99 -11.37 7.62 5.53
CA VAL A 99 -12.72 8.22 5.52
C VAL A 99 -13.31 8.22 6.93
N ALA A 100 -13.26 7.07 7.64
CA ALA A 100 -13.83 6.94 8.99
C ALA A 100 -13.16 7.92 9.97
N LEU A 101 -11.84 8.04 9.94
CA LEU A 101 -11.10 8.96 10.80
C LEU A 101 -11.31 10.42 10.41
N THR A 102 -11.42 10.74 9.12
CA THR A 102 -11.73 12.10 8.66
C THR A 102 -13.10 12.55 9.16
N VAL A 103 -14.11 11.68 9.08
CA VAL A 103 -15.45 11.97 9.61
C VAL A 103 -15.41 12.16 11.12
N LEU A 104 -14.70 11.31 11.85
CA LEU A 104 -14.56 11.40 13.31
C LEU A 104 -13.88 12.72 13.71
N ILE A 105 -12.79 13.09 13.06
CA ILE A 105 -12.05 14.33 13.34
C ILE A 105 -12.89 15.56 12.96
N ALA A 106 -13.58 15.54 11.83
CA ALA A 106 -14.48 16.63 11.42
C ALA A 106 -15.63 16.82 12.41
N TYR A 107 -16.20 15.74 12.91
CA TYR A 107 -17.18 15.77 13.98
C TYR A 107 -16.61 16.36 15.29
N GLY A 108 -15.41 15.91 15.71
CA GLY A 108 -14.74 16.49 16.87
C GLY A 108 -14.41 17.97 16.70
N ALA A 109 -13.98 18.41 15.51
CA ALA A 109 -13.70 19.80 15.20
C ALA A 109 -14.99 20.67 15.22
N SER A 110 -16.13 20.13 14.79
CA SER A 110 -17.42 20.85 14.83
C SER A 110 -17.87 21.22 16.24
N THR A 111 -17.45 20.46 17.26
CA THR A 111 -17.74 20.78 18.66
C THR A 111 -16.89 21.92 19.23
N ILE A 112 -15.80 22.28 18.54
CA ILE A 112 -14.90 23.37 18.91
C ILE A 112 -15.28 24.62 18.10
N ASP A 113 -15.19 24.53 16.77
CA ASP A 113 -15.58 25.59 15.85
C ASP A 113 -15.89 25.01 14.46
N ASN A 114 -17.05 25.32 13.91
CA ASN A 114 -17.44 24.88 12.57
C ASN A 114 -16.50 25.39 11.46
N SER A 115 -15.78 26.47 11.68
CA SER A 115 -14.80 27.00 10.71
C SER A 115 -13.64 26.03 10.44
N LEU A 116 -13.32 25.15 11.38
CA LEU A 116 -12.24 24.17 11.28
C LEU A 116 -12.59 22.99 10.35
N ILE A 117 -13.87 22.75 10.09
CA ILE A 117 -14.32 21.64 9.24
C ILE A 117 -13.81 21.80 7.80
N THR A 118 -13.88 23.02 7.25
CA THR A 118 -13.52 23.30 5.86
C THR A 118 -12.05 22.94 5.56
N PRO A 119 -11.02 23.42 6.32
CA PRO A 119 -9.64 23.07 6.05
C PRO A 119 -9.35 21.58 6.27
N ILE A 120 -10.05 20.92 7.22
CA ILE A 120 -9.93 19.48 7.47
C ILE A 120 -10.41 18.69 6.24
N LEU A 121 -11.61 18.96 5.74
CA LEU A 121 -12.15 18.23 4.60
C LEU A 121 -11.37 18.54 3.30
N LEU A 122 -11.01 19.82 3.09
CA LEU A 122 -10.25 20.22 1.91
C LEU A 122 -8.86 19.55 1.87
N SER A 123 -8.13 19.59 2.98
CA SER A 123 -6.81 18.97 3.04
C SER A 123 -6.87 17.44 2.95
N SER A 124 -7.88 16.78 3.57
CA SER A 124 -8.10 15.35 3.39
C SER A 124 -8.36 15.00 1.94
N PHE A 125 -9.16 15.77 1.24
CA PHE A 125 -9.48 15.53 -0.16
C PHE A 125 -8.26 15.73 -1.05
N ILE A 126 -7.49 16.79 -0.83
CA ILE A 126 -6.29 17.08 -1.62
C ILE A 126 -5.23 16.02 -1.36
N LEU A 127 -4.87 15.77 -0.08
CA LEU A 127 -3.76 14.89 0.28
C LEU A 127 -4.16 13.40 0.27
N GLY A 128 -5.41 13.07 0.57
CA GLY A 128 -5.90 11.70 0.62
C GLY A 128 -6.45 11.17 -0.71
N VAL A 129 -6.88 12.03 -1.63
CA VAL A 129 -7.47 11.60 -2.91
C VAL A 129 -6.69 12.15 -4.10
N ILE A 130 -6.57 13.48 -4.24
CA ILE A 130 -5.96 14.09 -5.42
C ILE A 130 -4.49 13.68 -5.53
N LEU A 131 -3.71 13.85 -4.48
CA LEU A 131 -2.27 13.57 -4.49
C LEU A 131 -1.96 12.10 -4.84
N PRO A 132 -2.58 11.06 -4.22
CA PRO A 132 -2.36 9.67 -4.62
C PRO A 132 -2.73 9.40 -6.09
N LEU A 133 -3.80 10.00 -6.61
CA LEU A 133 -4.20 9.85 -8.00
C LEU A 133 -3.21 10.51 -8.96
N VAL A 134 -2.67 11.67 -8.62
CA VAL A 134 -1.63 12.35 -9.42
C VAL A 134 -0.35 11.51 -9.45
N VAL A 135 0.11 10.99 -8.31
CA VAL A 135 1.27 10.09 -8.22
C VAL A 135 1.05 8.84 -9.07
N TYR A 136 -0.13 8.24 -8.98
CA TYR A 136 -0.48 7.09 -9.81
C TYR A 136 -0.48 7.43 -11.30
N ALA A 137 -1.08 8.55 -11.70
CA ALA A 137 -1.13 8.98 -13.10
C ALA A 137 0.27 9.21 -13.67
N HIS A 138 1.19 9.76 -12.86
CA HIS A 138 2.59 9.95 -13.22
C HIS A 138 3.31 8.60 -13.41
N ASN A 139 3.11 7.65 -12.50
CA ASN A 139 3.79 6.36 -12.51
C ASN A 139 3.12 5.30 -13.43
N LYS A 140 1.93 5.56 -13.96
CA LYS A 140 1.09 4.59 -14.69
C LYS A 140 1.80 3.89 -15.84
N GLN A 141 2.63 4.61 -16.59
CA GLN A 141 3.35 4.04 -17.72
C GLN A 141 4.42 3.06 -17.27
N SER A 142 5.22 3.43 -16.28
CA SER A 142 6.25 2.55 -15.70
C SER A 142 5.65 1.33 -15.00
N LEU A 143 4.52 1.50 -14.32
CA LEU A 143 3.77 0.41 -13.70
C LEU A 143 3.27 -0.63 -14.71
N ARG A 144 2.88 -0.19 -15.90
CA ARG A 144 2.46 -1.11 -16.98
C ARG A 144 3.63 -1.82 -17.65
N ALA A 145 4.77 -1.16 -17.76
CA ALA A 145 5.96 -1.67 -18.42
C ALA A 145 6.74 -2.66 -17.54
N ILE A 146 6.78 -2.47 -16.22
CA ILE A 146 7.63 -3.23 -15.32
C ILE A 146 7.31 -4.73 -15.28
N GLY A 147 6.02 -5.10 -15.31
CA GLY A 147 5.60 -6.49 -15.19
C GLY A 147 6.11 -7.38 -16.33
N PRO A 148 5.88 -7.02 -17.62
CA PRO A 148 6.45 -7.75 -18.75
C PRO A 148 7.98 -7.81 -18.71
N GLN A 149 8.66 -6.69 -18.44
CA GLN A 149 10.12 -6.64 -18.37
C GLN A 149 10.71 -7.53 -17.27
N GLN A 150 10.05 -7.59 -16.10
CA GLN A 150 10.44 -8.53 -15.04
C GLN A 150 10.21 -9.99 -15.45
N GLY A 151 9.13 -10.26 -16.19
CA GLY A 151 8.86 -11.58 -16.75
C GLY A 151 9.96 -12.04 -17.71
N ASP A 152 10.32 -11.19 -18.67
CA ASP A 152 11.37 -11.47 -19.64
C ASP A 152 12.75 -11.65 -18.98
N TYR A 153 13.05 -10.82 -17.96
CA TYR A 153 14.28 -10.95 -17.17
C TYR A 153 14.36 -12.28 -16.41
N LYS A 154 13.26 -12.68 -15.77
CA LYS A 154 13.18 -13.97 -15.04
C LYS A 154 13.29 -15.16 -16.00
N ALA A 155 12.63 -15.09 -17.15
CA ALA A 155 12.72 -16.12 -18.19
C ALA A 155 14.17 -16.27 -18.68
N LEU A 156 14.84 -15.16 -19.01
CA LEU A 156 16.24 -15.18 -19.42
C LEU A 156 17.15 -15.80 -18.35
N LEU A 157 16.92 -15.49 -17.06
CA LEU A 157 17.68 -16.09 -15.97
C LEU A 157 17.46 -17.61 -15.87
N SER A 158 16.18 -18.05 -15.98
CA SER A 158 15.86 -19.48 -15.94
C SER A 158 16.51 -20.22 -17.12
N ASP A 159 16.33 -19.72 -18.34
CA ASP A 159 16.91 -20.31 -19.54
C ASP A 159 18.44 -20.38 -19.47
N THR A 160 19.06 -19.34 -18.90
CA THR A 160 20.52 -19.32 -18.71
C THR A 160 20.98 -20.37 -17.69
N MET A 161 20.22 -20.56 -16.61
CA MET A 161 20.54 -21.58 -15.60
C MET A 161 20.38 -22.99 -16.17
N ASP A 162 19.32 -23.22 -16.95
CA ASP A 162 19.04 -24.50 -17.55
C ASP A 162 20.07 -24.87 -18.65
N SER A 163 20.63 -23.85 -19.34
CA SER A 163 21.66 -24.02 -20.37
C SER A 163 23.08 -23.63 -19.94
N LEU A 164 23.34 -23.58 -18.64
CA LEU A 164 24.62 -23.09 -18.12
C LEU A 164 25.84 -23.88 -18.60
N GLU A 165 25.69 -25.21 -18.71
CA GLU A 165 26.75 -26.09 -19.25
C GLU A 165 27.09 -25.74 -20.71
N ASP A 166 26.08 -25.48 -21.52
CA ASP A 166 26.26 -25.07 -22.93
C ASP A 166 26.94 -23.70 -23.01
N VAL A 167 26.50 -22.73 -22.18
CA VAL A 167 27.08 -21.38 -22.16
C VAL A 167 28.58 -21.44 -21.85
N ILE A 168 28.98 -22.26 -20.88
CA ILE A 168 30.38 -22.44 -20.50
C ILE A 168 31.15 -23.19 -21.60
N SER A 169 30.56 -24.25 -22.13
CA SER A 169 31.22 -25.09 -23.16
C SER A 169 31.51 -24.32 -24.44
N TYR A 170 30.66 -23.36 -24.81
CA TYR A 170 30.83 -22.52 -26.00
C TYR A 170 31.57 -21.20 -25.73
N GLY A 171 31.95 -20.90 -24.47
CA GLY A 171 32.67 -19.67 -24.11
C GLY A 171 31.84 -18.40 -24.28
N ASN A 172 30.51 -18.49 -24.10
CA ASN A 172 29.57 -17.38 -24.32
C ASN A 172 29.18 -16.61 -23.04
N GLU A 173 29.90 -16.81 -21.92
CA GLU A 173 29.56 -16.25 -20.62
C GLU A 173 29.46 -14.72 -20.65
N GLU A 174 30.40 -14.07 -21.31
CA GLU A 174 30.42 -12.61 -21.37
C GLU A 174 29.23 -12.04 -22.16
N MET A 175 28.81 -12.70 -23.23
CA MET A 175 27.66 -12.29 -24.02
C MET A 175 26.37 -12.41 -23.18
N VAL A 176 26.17 -13.54 -22.53
CA VAL A 176 25.02 -13.81 -21.67
C VAL A 176 25.00 -12.84 -20.49
N TYR A 177 26.14 -12.62 -19.83
CA TYR A 177 26.28 -11.66 -18.75
C TYR A 177 25.87 -10.23 -19.18
N LYS A 178 26.35 -9.75 -20.31
CA LYS A 178 25.98 -8.42 -20.83
C LYS A 178 24.47 -8.34 -21.11
N ARG A 179 23.87 -9.39 -21.64
CA ARG A 179 22.44 -9.44 -21.92
C ARG A 179 21.61 -9.38 -20.63
N ILE A 180 21.95 -10.17 -19.62
CA ILE A 180 21.33 -10.15 -18.29
C ILE A 180 21.48 -8.76 -17.67
N GLN A 181 22.68 -8.20 -17.68
CA GLN A 181 22.96 -6.87 -17.12
C GLN A 181 22.14 -5.77 -17.80
N HIS A 182 21.98 -5.84 -19.13
CA HIS A 182 21.17 -4.86 -19.87
C HIS A 182 19.68 -4.95 -19.47
N MET A 183 19.12 -6.16 -19.39
CA MET A 183 17.72 -6.35 -18.96
C MET A 183 17.51 -5.92 -17.50
N MET A 184 18.45 -6.26 -16.61
CA MET A 184 18.40 -5.81 -15.20
C MET A 184 18.39 -4.30 -15.08
N ARG A 185 19.26 -3.59 -15.84
CA ARG A 185 19.28 -2.11 -15.84
C ARG A 185 17.94 -1.51 -16.29
N ASN A 186 17.29 -2.10 -17.28
CA ASN A 186 15.98 -1.63 -17.74
C ASN A 186 14.90 -1.81 -16.66
N VAL A 187 14.87 -2.95 -15.99
CA VAL A 187 13.96 -3.19 -14.84
C VAL A 187 14.24 -2.22 -13.71
N ASP A 188 15.51 -2.01 -13.36
CA ASP A 188 15.90 -1.09 -12.29
C ASP A 188 15.58 0.37 -12.63
N ALA A 189 15.73 0.79 -13.89
CA ALA A 189 15.34 2.13 -14.33
C ALA A 189 13.83 2.37 -14.16
N GLN A 190 12.99 1.37 -14.50
CA GLN A 190 11.55 1.47 -14.30
C GLN A 190 11.17 1.50 -12.81
N LYS A 191 11.80 0.66 -11.99
CA LYS A 191 11.62 0.70 -10.52
C LYS A 191 12.03 2.04 -9.95
N GLY A 192 13.21 2.56 -10.34
CA GLY A 192 13.68 3.85 -9.89
C GLY A 192 12.72 5.01 -10.24
N THR A 193 12.09 4.97 -11.42
CA THR A 193 11.08 5.96 -11.81
C THR A 193 9.85 5.87 -10.89
N ILE A 194 9.35 4.66 -10.61
CA ILE A 194 8.20 4.44 -9.72
C ILE A 194 8.54 4.91 -8.30
N GLU A 195 9.68 4.53 -7.76
CA GLU A 195 10.13 4.90 -6.41
C GLU A 195 10.34 6.42 -6.30
N CYS A 196 10.92 7.06 -7.30
CA CYS A 196 11.08 8.50 -7.35
C CYS A 196 9.72 9.22 -7.30
N GLY A 197 8.75 8.76 -8.09
CA GLY A 197 7.39 9.31 -8.08
C GLY A 197 6.68 9.13 -6.74
N MET A 198 6.84 7.95 -6.10
CA MET A 198 6.27 7.68 -4.77
C MET A 198 6.95 8.53 -3.69
N ASN A 199 8.28 8.67 -3.72
CA ASN A 199 9.02 9.49 -2.76
C ASN A 199 8.67 10.97 -2.90
N MET A 200 8.53 11.47 -4.14
CA MET A 200 8.05 12.82 -4.40
C MET A 200 6.63 13.02 -3.85
N GLY A 201 5.74 12.05 -4.08
CA GLY A 201 4.39 12.07 -3.51
C GLY A 201 4.39 12.11 -1.98
N ASN A 202 5.21 11.29 -1.33
CA ASN A 202 5.36 11.28 0.13
C ASN A 202 5.92 12.62 0.65
N THR A 203 6.89 13.22 -0.04
CA THR A 203 7.45 14.52 0.34
C THR A 203 6.39 15.62 0.24
N LEU A 204 5.62 15.64 -0.84
CA LEU A 204 4.51 16.59 -1.02
C LEU A 204 3.40 16.36 0.02
N PHE A 205 3.12 15.10 0.36
CA PHE A 205 2.18 14.76 1.42
C PHE A 205 2.63 15.33 2.77
N ILE A 206 3.89 15.08 3.18
CA ILE A 206 4.43 15.58 4.44
C ILE A 206 4.40 17.13 4.45
N GLY A 207 4.83 17.79 3.38
CA GLY A 207 4.76 19.25 3.25
C GLY A 207 3.33 19.79 3.38
N GLY A 208 2.37 19.15 2.72
CA GLY A 208 0.95 19.49 2.80
C GLY A 208 0.36 19.30 4.19
N VAL A 209 0.78 18.25 4.90
CA VAL A 209 0.41 18.01 6.31
C VAL A 209 0.91 19.14 7.19
N GLN A 210 2.19 19.52 7.09
CA GLN A 210 2.76 20.61 7.89
C GLN A 210 2.05 21.94 7.63
N LEU A 211 1.75 22.24 6.36
CA LEU A 211 0.96 23.41 6.01
C LEU A 211 -0.43 23.39 6.66
N THR A 212 -1.11 22.24 6.60
CA THR A 212 -2.44 22.07 7.21
C THR A 212 -2.39 22.24 8.73
N VAL A 213 -1.38 21.67 9.39
CA VAL A 213 -1.18 21.85 10.83
C VAL A 213 -1.03 23.33 11.20
N VAL A 214 -0.24 24.08 10.44
CA VAL A 214 -0.06 25.54 10.64
C VAL A 214 -1.38 26.29 10.46
N ILE A 215 -2.12 25.99 9.38
CA ILE A 215 -3.42 26.64 9.10
C ILE A 215 -4.41 26.37 10.24
N ILE A 216 -4.55 25.12 10.66
CA ILE A 216 -5.46 24.73 11.77
C ILE A 216 -5.02 25.38 13.09
N ALA A 217 -3.71 25.43 13.37
CA ALA A 217 -3.21 26.09 14.58
C ALA A 217 -3.53 27.60 14.60
N ILE A 218 -3.35 28.30 13.47
CA ILE A 218 -3.69 29.73 13.34
C ILE A 218 -5.20 29.92 13.50
N MET A 219 -6.03 29.13 12.83
CA MET A 219 -7.48 29.25 12.92
C MET A 219 -7.97 28.94 14.35
N ALA A 220 -7.46 27.88 14.99
CA ALA A 220 -7.78 27.55 16.36
C ALA A 220 -7.35 28.66 17.34
N SER A 221 -6.21 29.31 17.12
CA SER A 221 -5.75 30.42 17.96
C SER A 221 -6.63 31.65 17.87
N ASN A 222 -7.26 31.89 16.72
CA ASN A 222 -8.20 33.00 16.51
C ASN A 222 -9.62 32.70 17.04
N ALA A 223 -10.03 31.43 16.97
CA ALA A 223 -11.37 30.99 17.40
C ALA A 223 -11.46 30.80 18.92
N LEU A 224 -10.38 30.42 19.57
CA LEU A 224 -10.36 30.04 20.98
C LEU A 224 -9.85 31.21 21.84
N THR A 225 -10.64 31.58 22.86
CA THR A 225 -10.30 32.59 23.86
C THR A 225 -10.38 32.01 25.26
N GLY A 226 -9.56 32.51 26.18
CA GLY A 226 -9.58 32.10 27.60
C GLY A 226 -8.34 31.27 28.03
N ALA A 227 -8.33 30.88 29.28
CA ALA A 227 -7.17 30.23 29.93
C ALA A 227 -6.73 28.89 29.28
N TRP A 228 -7.65 28.22 28.60
CA TRP A 228 -7.40 26.91 27.92
C TRP A 228 -7.10 27.03 26.42
N ALA A 229 -7.14 28.24 25.86
CA ALA A 229 -6.97 28.45 24.43
C ALA A 229 -5.65 27.87 23.92
N SER A 230 -4.53 28.17 24.58
CA SER A 230 -3.20 27.67 24.19
C SER A 230 -3.08 26.13 24.25
N VAL A 231 -3.77 25.51 25.22
CA VAL A 231 -3.80 24.04 25.33
C VAL A 231 -4.61 23.44 24.18
N MET A 232 -5.75 24.03 23.84
CA MET A 232 -6.61 23.56 22.74
C MET A 232 -5.96 23.74 21.36
N VAL A 233 -5.20 24.80 21.15
CA VAL A 233 -4.40 24.99 19.92
C VAL A 233 -3.35 23.88 19.80
N ALA A 234 -2.64 23.55 20.88
CA ALA A 234 -1.67 22.45 20.88
C ALA A 234 -2.34 21.09 20.62
N VAL A 235 -3.53 20.84 21.20
CA VAL A 235 -4.32 19.62 20.95
C VAL A 235 -4.78 19.55 19.51
N ALA A 236 -5.24 20.66 18.92
CA ALA A 236 -5.64 20.72 17.52
C ALA A 236 -4.46 20.42 16.58
N ALA A 237 -3.29 21.00 16.84
CA ALA A 237 -2.09 20.78 16.04
C ALA A 237 -1.61 19.31 16.11
N ILE A 238 -1.48 18.74 17.32
CA ILE A 238 -1.04 17.35 17.52
C ILE A 238 -2.11 16.38 16.99
N GLY A 239 -3.39 16.67 17.19
CA GLY A 239 -4.50 15.85 16.68
C GLY A 239 -4.52 15.81 15.15
N THR A 240 -4.27 16.95 14.51
CA THR A 240 -4.14 17.04 13.05
C THR A 240 -2.96 16.20 12.55
N GLN A 241 -1.80 16.30 13.20
CA GLN A 241 -0.64 15.50 12.84
C GLN A 241 -0.94 13.99 12.94
N ALA A 242 -1.53 13.55 14.07
CA ALA A 242 -1.87 12.14 14.30
C ALA A 242 -2.93 11.62 13.29
N TRP A 243 -3.89 12.47 12.90
CA TRP A 243 -4.88 12.11 11.90
C TRP A 243 -4.27 11.88 10.53
N PHE A 244 -3.33 12.74 10.08
CA PHE A 244 -2.67 12.56 8.79
C PHE A 244 -1.78 11.32 8.73
N GLU A 245 -1.26 10.80 9.86
CA GLU A 245 -0.58 9.50 9.88
C GLU A 245 -1.47 8.36 9.34
N ALA A 246 -2.79 8.45 9.53
CA ALA A 246 -3.74 7.47 9.01
C ALA A 246 -4.04 7.64 7.51
N LEU A 247 -3.80 8.83 6.93
CA LEU A 247 -3.96 9.10 5.50
C LEU A 247 -2.69 8.76 4.71
N GLN A 248 -1.52 8.71 5.34
CA GLN A 248 -0.24 8.44 4.69
C GLN A 248 -0.25 7.17 3.82
N PRO A 249 -0.87 6.04 4.22
CA PRO A 249 -0.90 4.83 3.39
C PRO A 249 -1.69 4.96 2.08
N MET A 250 -2.43 6.05 1.86
CA MET A 250 -3.26 6.23 0.67
C MET A 250 -2.46 6.22 -0.65
N ILE A 251 -1.24 6.81 -0.66
CA ILE A 251 -0.38 6.81 -1.84
C ILE A 251 0.00 5.37 -2.22
N ALA A 252 0.42 4.58 -1.23
CA ALA A 252 0.75 3.18 -1.44
C ALA A 252 -0.49 2.33 -1.79
N ALA A 253 -1.66 2.64 -1.23
CA ALA A 253 -2.90 1.90 -1.48
C ALA A 253 -3.33 1.97 -2.94
N VAL A 254 -3.25 3.14 -3.58
CA VAL A 254 -3.57 3.31 -5.01
C VAL A 254 -2.57 2.53 -5.88
N HIS A 255 -1.28 2.53 -5.51
CA HIS A 255 -0.24 1.78 -6.20
C HIS A 255 -0.49 0.26 -6.12
N HIS A 256 -0.71 -0.27 -4.91
CA HIS A 256 -1.02 -1.69 -4.71
C HIS A 256 -2.34 -2.12 -5.37
N GLY A 257 -3.33 -1.23 -5.45
CA GLY A 257 -4.55 -1.47 -6.20
C GLY A 257 -4.29 -1.66 -7.70
N ALA A 258 -3.38 -0.88 -8.28
CA ALA A 258 -2.99 -1.01 -9.67
C ALA A 258 -2.22 -2.32 -9.94
N GLU A 259 -1.29 -2.69 -9.06
CA GLU A 259 -0.57 -3.97 -9.13
C GLU A 259 -1.54 -5.16 -9.04
N SER A 260 -2.46 -5.13 -8.08
CA SER A 260 -3.49 -6.16 -7.91
C SER A 260 -4.40 -6.29 -9.13
N LYS A 261 -4.77 -5.17 -9.79
CA LYS A 261 -5.54 -5.19 -11.02
C LYS A 261 -4.79 -5.90 -12.15
N VAL A 262 -3.49 -5.67 -12.29
CA VAL A 262 -2.65 -6.34 -13.29
C VAL A 262 -2.53 -7.82 -12.97
N ALA A 263 -2.26 -8.20 -11.72
CA ALA A 263 -2.19 -9.60 -11.29
C ALA A 263 -3.52 -10.34 -11.55
N THR A 264 -4.66 -9.72 -11.19
CA THR A 264 -5.99 -10.27 -11.45
C THR A 264 -6.23 -10.49 -12.93
N SER A 265 -5.88 -9.52 -13.79
CA SER A 265 -6.09 -9.64 -15.23
C SER A 265 -5.28 -10.80 -15.85
N ARG A 266 -4.07 -11.06 -15.35
CA ARG A 266 -3.24 -12.18 -15.79
C ARG A 266 -3.81 -13.52 -15.35
N LEU A 267 -4.23 -13.65 -14.10
CA LEU A 267 -4.83 -14.88 -13.58
C LEU A 267 -6.16 -15.20 -14.27
N MET A 268 -6.98 -14.17 -14.50
CA MET A 268 -8.25 -14.33 -15.25
C MET A 268 -8.03 -14.71 -16.72
N ALA A 269 -7.00 -14.16 -17.37
CA ALA A 269 -6.66 -14.54 -18.74
C ALA A 269 -6.31 -16.03 -18.85
N LEU A 270 -5.61 -16.57 -17.85
CA LEU A 270 -5.29 -17.99 -17.78
C LEU A 270 -6.52 -18.87 -17.51
N SER A 271 -7.39 -18.44 -16.57
CA SER A 271 -8.59 -19.22 -16.22
C SER A 271 -9.63 -19.26 -17.32
N ASN A 272 -9.62 -18.30 -18.24
CA ASN A 272 -10.55 -18.22 -19.37
C ASN A 272 -10.03 -18.92 -20.66
N GLU A 273 -8.86 -19.56 -20.63
CA GLU A 273 -8.36 -20.34 -21.77
C GLU A 273 -9.27 -21.55 -22.02
N PRO A 274 -9.60 -21.89 -23.29
CA PRO A 274 -10.46 -23.02 -23.59
C PRO A 274 -9.78 -24.34 -23.23
N ILE A 275 -10.55 -25.28 -22.68
CA ILE A 275 -10.08 -26.64 -22.40
C ILE A 275 -9.81 -27.34 -23.73
N SER A 276 -8.53 -27.65 -23.98
CA SER A 276 -8.09 -28.23 -25.25
C SER A 276 -8.37 -29.74 -25.39
N ILE A 277 -8.56 -30.42 -24.27
CA ILE A 277 -8.79 -31.87 -24.22
C ILE A 277 -10.07 -32.09 -23.41
N VAL A 278 -11.10 -32.59 -24.06
CA VAL A 278 -12.37 -32.99 -23.42
C VAL A 278 -12.41 -34.50 -23.47
N ASP A 279 -12.58 -35.12 -22.30
CA ASP A 279 -12.79 -36.57 -22.23
C ASP A 279 -14.06 -36.97 -23.01
N PRO A 280 -14.01 -38.03 -23.79
CA PRO A 280 -15.22 -38.52 -24.47
C PRO A 280 -16.26 -38.90 -23.41
N ILE A 281 -17.47 -38.39 -23.62
CA ILE A 281 -18.61 -38.71 -22.77
C ILE A 281 -18.84 -40.23 -22.88
N SER A 282 -18.56 -40.97 -21.82
CA SER A 282 -18.80 -42.40 -21.69
C SER A 282 -20.31 -42.70 -21.49
#